data_c31ae0881287f0ba081d1ea176c55cf4
#
_entry.id   c31ae0881287f0ba081d1ea176c55cf4
#
_cell.length_a   1.000
_cell.length_b   1.000
_cell.length_c   1.000
_cell.angle_alpha   90.00
_cell.angle_beta   90.00
_cell.angle_gamma   90.00
#
_symmetry.space_group_name_H-M   'P 1'
#
loop_
_entity.id
_entity.type
_entity.pdbx_description
1 polymer ?
#
loop_
_entity_poly.entity_id
_entity_poly.type
_entity_poly.pdbx_seq_one_letter_code
_entity_poly.pdbx_strand_id
1 'polypeptide(L)'
;MEMQFKYKLGTHRQNRRIWIEGKRLSDNGFVKDKRYNIRYADNYIMIEFNEHGTHKINGTIDRPIIDICNMRVGQNIKTDNVMVTFDVDNLIIEGIQNDT
;
A
#
# COMPACT_ATOMS: atom_id res chain seq x y z
N MET A 1 7.73 4.13 16.52
CA MET A 1 8.85 4.04 15.56
C MET A 1 8.33 3.71 14.20
N GLU A 2 8.71 4.48 13.19
CA GLU A 2 8.32 4.21 11.82
C GLU A 2 9.21 3.13 11.22
N MET A 3 8.61 2.25 10.41
CA MET A 3 9.34 1.24 9.66
C MET A 3 9.14 1.51 8.18
N GLN A 4 10.23 1.51 7.42
CA GLN A 4 10.20 1.81 6.00
C GLN A 4 10.78 0.66 5.19
N PHE A 5 10.14 0.37 4.06
CA PHE A 5 10.58 -0.66 3.14
C PHE A 5 10.43 -0.17 1.70
N LYS A 6 11.38 -0.55 0.87
CA LYS A 6 11.34 -0.25 -0.56
C LYS A 6 10.61 -1.38 -1.30
N TYR A 7 9.68 -0.99 -2.16
CA TYR A 7 8.96 -1.94 -3.01
C TYR A 7 9.02 -1.48 -4.46
N LYS A 8 8.86 -2.41 -5.37
CA LYS A 8 8.70 -2.11 -6.79
C LYS A 8 7.23 -2.23 -7.14
N LEU A 9 6.70 -1.25 -7.87
CA LEU A 9 5.32 -1.33 -8.36
C LEU A 9 5.22 -2.39 -9.45
N GLY A 10 4.18 -3.21 -9.35
CA GLY A 10 3.84 -4.15 -10.40
C GLY A 10 2.94 -3.52 -11.45
N THR A 11 2.49 -4.35 -12.37
CA THR A 11 1.53 -3.99 -13.41
C THR A 11 0.57 -5.15 -13.59
N HIS A 12 -0.72 -4.84 -13.68
CA HIS A 12 -1.74 -5.83 -13.93
C HIS A 12 -2.85 -5.21 -14.77
N ARG A 13 -3.17 -5.84 -15.91
CA ARG A 13 -4.21 -5.34 -16.82
C ARG A 13 -4.01 -3.86 -17.17
N GLN A 14 -2.78 -3.50 -17.51
CA GLN A 14 -2.39 -2.15 -17.93
C GLN A 14 -2.40 -1.09 -16.82
N ASN A 15 -2.74 -1.46 -15.60
CA ASN A 15 -2.68 -0.55 -14.46
C ASN A 15 -1.48 -0.85 -13.58
N ARG A 16 -0.95 0.19 -12.94
CA ARG A 16 0.08 0.00 -11.92
C ARG A 16 -0.55 -0.65 -10.70
N ARG A 17 0.21 -1.52 -10.06
CA ARG A 17 -0.30 -2.33 -8.95
C ARG A 17 0.59 -2.21 -7.73
N ILE A 18 -0.02 -1.96 -6.59
CA ILE A 18 0.62 -2.01 -5.28
C ILE A 18 0.24 -3.35 -4.66
N TRP A 19 1.26 -4.17 -4.36
CA TRP A 19 1.05 -5.47 -3.74
C TRP A 19 1.96 -5.58 -2.53
N ILE A 20 1.37 -5.64 -1.34
CA ILE A 20 2.11 -5.79 -0.08
C ILE A 20 1.48 -6.96 0.65
N GLU A 21 2.30 -7.92 1.08
CA GLU A 21 1.77 -9.10 1.74
C GLU A 21 2.66 -9.58 2.87
N GLY A 22 2.05 -10.32 3.79
CA GLY A 22 2.76 -11.12 4.77
C GLY A 22 3.02 -10.42 6.08
N LYS A 23 4.11 -10.85 6.73
CA LYS A 23 4.40 -10.52 8.12
C LYS A 23 4.57 -9.02 8.37
N ARG A 24 5.12 -8.28 7.40
CA ARG A 24 5.26 -6.83 7.56
C ARG A 24 3.92 -6.15 7.80
N LEU A 25 2.86 -6.63 7.14
CA LEU A 25 1.53 -6.10 7.37
C LEU A 25 1.01 -6.46 8.76
N SER A 26 1.04 -7.75 9.09
CA SER A 26 0.49 -8.20 10.37
C SER A 26 1.24 -7.64 11.57
N ASP A 27 2.57 -7.52 11.48
CA ASP A 27 3.39 -6.94 12.56
C ASP A 27 3.04 -5.47 12.82
N ASN A 28 2.46 -4.80 11.85
CA ASN A 28 2.10 -3.39 11.95
C ASN A 28 0.58 -3.18 12.09
N GLY A 29 -0.15 -4.24 12.42
CA GLY A 29 -1.58 -4.14 12.67
C GLY A 29 -2.48 -4.22 11.44
N PHE A 30 -1.90 -4.44 10.26
CA PHE A 30 -2.65 -4.55 9.01
C PHE A 30 -3.05 -6.01 8.81
N VAL A 31 -4.07 -6.43 9.52
CA VAL A 31 -4.51 -7.83 9.58
C VAL A 31 -5.71 -8.07 8.66
N LYS A 32 -5.92 -9.34 8.31
CA LYS A 32 -7.04 -9.75 7.45
C LYS A 32 -8.36 -9.18 7.94
N ASP A 33 -9.17 -8.71 6.99
CA ASP A 33 -10.51 -8.15 7.18
C ASP A 33 -10.56 -6.77 7.83
N LYS A 34 -9.42 -6.22 8.25
CA LYS A 34 -9.39 -4.86 8.75
C LYS A 34 -9.70 -3.89 7.60
N ARG A 35 -10.55 -2.91 7.87
CA ARG A 35 -11.01 -1.98 6.83
C ARG A 35 -10.18 -0.72 6.79
N TYR A 36 -10.09 -0.14 5.61
CA TYR A 36 -9.31 1.07 5.39
C TYR A 36 -9.89 1.90 4.26
N ASN A 37 -9.51 3.17 4.25
CA ASN A 37 -9.73 4.08 3.13
C ASN A 37 -8.40 4.41 2.48
N ILE A 38 -8.44 4.85 1.23
CA ILE A 38 -7.26 5.21 0.47
C ILE A 38 -7.36 6.68 0.09
N ARG A 39 -6.29 7.43 0.35
CA ARG A 39 -6.14 8.80 -0.13
C ARG A 39 -5.06 8.86 -1.19
N TYR A 40 -5.38 9.51 -2.30
CA TYR A 40 -4.45 9.70 -3.40
C TYR A 40 -4.05 11.17 -3.48
N ALA A 41 -2.75 11.42 -3.64
CA ALA A 41 -2.21 12.75 -3.88
C ALA A 41 -1.00 12.62 -4.80
N ASP A 42 -0.44 13.74 -5.24
CA ASP A 42 0.69 13.71 -6.15
C ASP A 42 1.88 12.98 -5.50
N ASN A 43 2.34 11.93 -6.16
CA ASN A 43 3.46 11.09 -5.72
C ASN A 43 3.22 10.42 -4.36
N TYR A 44 1.96 10.20 -3.98
CA TYR A 44 1.63 9.83 -2.61
C TYR A 44 0.30 9.08 -2.54
N ILE A 45 0.30 7.96 -1.81
CA ILE A 45 -0.93 7.22 -1.53
C ILE A 45 -0.88 6.87 -0.05
N MET A 46 -1.96 7.18 0.67
CA MET A 46 -2.06 6.86 2.08
C MET A 46 -3.21 5.91 2.34
N ILE A 47 -2.92 4.86 3.09
CA ILE A 47 -3.91 3.90 3.58
C ILE A 47 -4.17 4.22 5.04
N GLU A 48 -5.42 4.52 5.36
CA GLU A 48 -5.84 4.87 6.72
C GLU A 48 -6.82 3.84 7.24
N PHE A 49 -6.58 3.31 8.44
CA PHE A 49 -7.54 2.44 9.08
C PHE A 49 -8.83 3.20 9.36
N ASN A 50 -9.94 2.56 9.05
CA ASN A 50 -11.26 3.10 9.32
C ASN A 50 -12.24 1.94 9.39
N GLU A 51 -12.93 1.78 10.50
CA GLU A 51 -13.85 0.64 10.67
C GLU A 51 -14.99 0.64 9.66
N HIS A 52 -15.27 1.79 9.04
CA HIS A 52 -16.26 1.93 7.99
C HIS A 52 -15.63 2.10 6.61
N GLY A 53 -14.35 1.74 6.47
CA GLY A 53 -13.62 1.89 5.23
C GLY A 53 -14.22 1.08 4.07
N THR A 54 -14.01 1.58 2.86
CA THR A 54 -14.53 0.95 1.65
C THR A 54 -13.71 -0.25 1.19
N HIS A 55 -12.48 -0.37 1.69
CA HIS A 55 -11.57 -1.46 1.34
C HIS A 55 -11.32 -2.34 2.53
N LYS A 56 -10.89 -3.55 2.26
CA LYS A 56 -10.65 -4.54 3.29
C LYS A 56 -9.35 -5.29 2.97
N ILE A 57 -8.55 -5.56 4.00
CA ILE A 57 -7.33 -6.34 3.82
C ILE A 57 -7.71 -7.78 3.50
N ASN A 58 -7.17 -8.30 2.40
CA ASN A 58 -7.44 -9.64 1.89
C ASN A 58 -6.40 -10.65 2.39
N GLY A 59 -6.35 -11.79 1.72
CA GLY A 59 -5.40 -12.85 2.05
C GLY A 59 -5.90 -13.78 3.13
N THR A 60 -4.99 -14.26 3.96
CA THR A 60 -5.29 -15.16 5.07
C THR A 60 -4.84 -14.53 6.39
N ILE A 61 -5.17 -15.16 7.51
CA ILE A 61 -4.72 -14.70 8.83
C ILE A 61 -3.19 -14.63 8.87
N ASP A 62 -2.53 -15.66 8.33
CA ASP A 62 -1.06 -15.74 8.35
C ASP A 62 -0.40 -14.90 7.27
N ARG A 63 -1.13 -14.57 6.21
CA ARG A 63 -0.59 -13.81 5.09
C ARG A 63 -1.63 -12.78 4.62
N PRO A 64 -1.77 -11.67 5.36
CA PRO A 64 -2.64 -10.59 4.90
C PRO A 64 -2.07 -9.94 3.63
N ILE A 65 -2.96 -9.40 2.80
CA ILE A 65 -2.59 -8.80 1.51
C ILE A 65 -3.29 -7.47 1.33
N ILE A 66 -2.51 -6.45 0.96
CA ILE A 66 -3.02 -5.20 0.43
C ILE A 66 -2.73 -5.22 -1.07
N ASP A 67 -3.78 -5.16 -1.88
CA ASP A 67 -3.68 -5.18 -3.33
C ASP A 67 -4.48 -4.01 -3.87
N ILE A 68 -3.78 -3.03 -4.44
CA ILE A 68 -4.39 -1.84 -5.02
C ILE A 68 -3.94 -1.74 -6.46
N CYS A 69 -4.90 -1.91 -7.39
CA CYS A 69 -4.60 -1.90 -8.80
C CYS A 69 -5.71 -1.14 -9.55
N ASN A 70 -5.41 0.09 -9.92
CA ASN A 70 -6.35 0.93 -10.67
C ASN A 70 -5.60 2.09 -11.34
N MET A 71 -6.32 2.87 -12.13
CA MET A 71 -5.74 4.00 -12.87
C MET A 71 -5.13 5.05 -11.95
N ARG A 72 -5.68 5.23 -10.77
CA ARG A 72 -5.23 6.29 -9.85
C ARG A 72 -3.82 6.03 -9.33
N VAL A 73 -3.43 4.76 -9.20
CA VAL A 73 -2.06 4.43 -8.79
C VAL A 73 -1.06 5.03 -9.77
N GLY A 74 -1.23 4.73 -11.07
CA GLY A 74 -0.33 5.25 -12.10
C GLY A 74 -0.45 6.74 -12.34
N GLN A 75 -1.62 7.32 -12.08
CA GLN A 75 -1.80 8.77 -12.22
C GLN A 75 -1.05 9.54 -11.14
N ASN A 76 -0.89 8.95 -9.97
CA ASN A 76 -0.28 9.65 -8.83
C ASN A 76 1.18 9.28 -8.60
N ILE A 77 1.57 8.05 -8.91
CA ILE A 77 2.96 7.60 -8.72
C ILE A 77 3.55 7.26 -10.08
N LYS A 78 4.55 8.03 -10.49
CA LYS A 78 5.19 7.90 -11.81
C LYS A 78 6.49 7.10 -11.79
N THR A 79 6.99 6.76 -10.61
CA THR A 79 8.23 6.01 -10.47
C THR A 79 7.95 4.51 -10.43
N ASP A 80 8.98 3.70 -10.71
CA ASP A 80 8.87 2.23 -10.59
C ASP A 80 9.01 1.75 -9.16
N ASN A 81 9.72 2.51 -8.34
CA ASN A 81 9.96 2.16 -6.95
C ASN A 81 9.20 3.09 -6.01
N VAL A 82 8.81 2.54 -4.88
CA VAL A 82 8.11 3.29 -3.83
C VAL A 82 8.73 2.98 -2.49
N MET A 83 8.64 3.95 -1.59
CA MET A 83 8.95 3.74 -0.18
C MET A 83 7.63 3.56 0.56
N VAL A 84 7.50 2.45 1.27
CA VAL A 84 6.34 2.16 2.10
C VAL A 84 6.72 2.40 3.54
N THR A 85 6.01 3.30 4.19
CA THR A 85 6.24 3.65 5.60
C THR A 85 5.04 3.20 6.42
N PHE A 86 5.30 2.37 7.42
CA PHE A 86 4.28 1.96 8.39
C PHE A 86 4.32 2.92 9.57
N ASP A 87 3.21 3.59 9.81
CA ASP A 87 3.02 4.47 10.95
C ASP A 87 1.82 3.97 11.74
N VAL A 88 1.57 4.57 12.90
CA VAL A 88 0.41 4.17 13.72
C VAL A 88 -0.86 4.39 12.90
N ASP A 89 -1.65 3.32 12.71
CA ASP A 89 -2.92 3.31 11.98
C ASP A 89 -2.86 3.73 10.51
N ASN A 90 -1.65 4.01 9.98
CA ASN A 90 -1.50 4.46 8.61
C ASN A 90 -0.38 3.70 7.90
N LEU A 91 -0.50 3.63 6.58
CA LEU A 91 0.55 3.13 5.71
C LEU A 91 0.69 4.15 4.58
N ILE A 92 1.91 4.65 4.38
CA ILE A 92 2.17 5.70 3.41
C ILE A 92 3.04 5.12 2.29
N ILE A 93 2.63 5.36 1.06
CA ILE A 93 3.35 4.91 -0.13
C ILE A 93 3.75 6.13 -0.93
N GLU A 94 5.06 6.34 -1.07
CA GLU A 94 5.60 7.48 -1.81
C GLU A 94 6.48 7.00 -2.93
N GLY A 95 6.34 7.61 -4.12
CA GLY A 95 7.24 7.33 -5.22
C GLY A 95 8.64 7.84 -4.90
N ILE A 96 9.65 7.02 -5.21
CA ILE A 96 11.05 7.40 -5.07
C ILE A 96 11.73 7.27 -6.41
N GLN A 97 12.79 8.05 -6.64
CA GLN A 97 13.52 7.98 -7.88
C GLN A 97 14.15 6.62 -8.07
N ASN A 98 14.12 6.14 -9.31
CA ASN A 98 14.79 4.88 -9.62
C ASN A 98 16.29 5.05 -9.46
N ASP A 99 16.91 4.04 -8.85
CA ASP A 99 18.36 4.00 -8.78
C ASP A 99 18.92 3.81 -10.19
N THR A 100 19.93 4.58 -10.50
CA THR A 100 20.63 4.47 -11.78
C THR A 100 22.02 3.91 -11.58
#